data_63bb685a02b3ed38314bf53fed3aa113
#
_entry.id   63bb685a02b3ed38314bf53fed3aa113
#
_cell.length_a   1.000
_cell.length_b   1.000
_cell.length_c   1.000
_cell.angle_alpha   90.00
_cell.angle_beta   90.00
_cell.angle_gamma   90.00
#
_symmetry.space_group_name_H-M   'P 1'
#
loop_
_entity.id
_entity.type
_entity.pdbx_description
1 polymer ?
#
loop_
_entity_poly.entity_id
_entity_poly.type
_entity_poly.pdbx_seq_one_letter_code
_entity_poly.pdbx_strand_id
1 'polypeptide(L)'
;MSSEKTIIELKDVSFAYGQGAERALDHVDLAVREGEFVGVIGPSGAGKSTLAAVMSGAIPHHFAGQLFGATLVDGQDTCEVTLTDISRVVGSVLQDIDTQMVASVVEDEILFGLENFGVPHDQIEERISQTLSTVGIEDLRDREIATLSGGQKQKVAIAAILALAPRVLVLDEPTAALDPASSTLVFETLRKVNELAGITVIVIEQKVALLCKYCGRVLVMSDGRLAFDGEPHEVFAHAHELREMGVDSPRVARMANSLVKHGVLAAGGRPCLNVPEAKRLVAGLVEQSGKKGQTSTAAPAGSRHLPASRPRAVDAK
;
A
#
# COMPACT_ATOMS: atom_id res chain seq x y z
N MET A 1 7.89 -25.38 10.30
CA MET A 1 7.93 -24.15 9.50
C MET A 1 7.23 -24.50 8.21
N SER A 2 5.99 -24.04 8.02
CA SER A 2 5.27 -24.20 6.76
C SER A 2 6.05 -23.42 5.72
N SER A 3 6.46 -24.05 4.62
CA SER A 3 7.05 -23.33 3.49
C SER A 3 5.96 -22.39 2.96
N GLU A 4 6.15 -21.10 3.14
CA GLU A 4 5.23 -20.10 2.61
C GLU A 4 5.16 -20.27 1.09
N LYS A 5 3.99 -20.71 0.61
CA LYS A 5 3.78 -21.02 -0.81
C LYS A 5 3.75 -19.73 -1.62
N THR A 6 4.56 -19.64 -2.67
CA THR A 6 4.47 -18.56 -3.65
C THR A 6 3.22 -18.77 -4.49
N ILE A 7 2.37 -17.72 -4.59
CA ILE A 7 1.12 -17.74 -5.34
C ILE A 7 1.24 -17.00 -6.68
N ILE A 8 2.06 -15.94 -6.75
CA ILE A 8 2.42 -15.25 -7.99
C ILE A 8 3.93 -15.15 -8.06
N GLU A 9 4.51 -15.51 -9.21
CA GLU A 9 5.94 -15.41 -9.45
C GLU A 9 6.19 -14.83 -10.85
N LEU A 10 6.97 -13.76 -10.92
CA LEU A 10 7.47 -13.16 -12.15
C LEU A 10 8.96 -13.49 -12.25
N LYS A 11 9.39 -13.99 -13.41
CA LYS A 11 10.78 -14.36 -13.71
C LYS A 11 11.25 -13.56 -14.92
N ASP A 12 12.09 -12.57 -14.69
CA ASP A 12 12.71 -11.72 -15.73
C ASP A 12 11.66 -11.12 -16.69
N VAL A 13 10.51 -10.66 -16.15
CA VAL A 13 9.38 -10.22 -16.96
C VAL A 13 9.65 -8.85 -17.55
N SER A 14 9.56 -8.75 -18.87
CA SER A 14 9.57 -7.48 -19.60
C SER A 14 8.37 -7.40 -20.54
N PHE A 15 7.75 -6.22 -20.66
CA PHE A 15 6.59 -6.02 -21.51
C PHE A 15 6.59 -4.65 -22.21
N ALA A 16 6.22 -4.65 -23.49
CA ALA A 16 5.98 -3.45 -24.29
C ALA A 16 4.64 -3.56 -25.05
N TYR A 17 3.82 -2.51 -25.02
CA TYR A 17 2.49 -2.50 -25.66
C TYR A 17 2.51 -2.50 -27.20
N GLY A 18 3.66 -2.36 -27.84
CA GLY A 18 3.79 -2.40 -29.29
C GLY A 18 5.21 -2.70 -29.74
N GLN A 19 5.38 -2.99 -31.03
CA GLN A 19 6.70 -3.21 -31.62
C GLN A 19 7.50 -1.88 -31.59
N GLY A 20 8.68 -1.92 -30.95
CA GLY A 20 9.53 -0.74 -30.83
C GLY A 20 9.05 0.30 -29.82
N ALA A 21 7.97 0.01 -29.07
CA ALA A 21 7.55 0.86 -27.96
C ALA A 21 8.52 0.71 -26.77
N GLU A 22 8.57 1.75 -25.95
CA GLU A 22 9.29 1.70 -24.67
C GLU A 22 8.70 0.61 -23.79
N ARG A 23 9.56 -0.07 -23.03
CA ARG A 23 9.15 -1.12 -22.12
C ARG A 23 8.38 -0.54 -20.95
N ALA A 24 7.14 -0.98 -20.77
CA ALA A 24 6.32 -0.65 -19.62
C ALA A 24 6.72 -1.48 -18.38
N LEU A 25 7.27 -2.69 -18.58
CA LEU A 25 8.01 -3.48 -17.60
C LEU A 25 9.36 -3.89 -18.19
N ASP A 26 10.41 -3.83 -17.37
CA ASP A 26 11.77 -4.10 -17.81
C ASP A 26 12.52 -4.92 -16.75
N HIS A 27 12.71 -6.22 -17.03
CA HIS A 27 13.41 -7.18 -16.18
C HIS A 27 12.89 -7.23 -14.73
N VAL A 28 11.58 -7.47 -14.56
CA VAL A 28 10.94 -7.55 -13.25
C VAL A 28 10.99 -8.98 -12.73
N ASP A 29 11.64 -9.17 -11.58
CA ASP A 29 11.60 -10.39 -10.77
C ASP A 29 10.80 -10.11 -9.50
N LEU A 30 9.75 -10.93 -9.23
CA LEU A 30 8.86 -10.75 -8.08
C LEU A 30 8.29 -12.10 -7.64
N ALA A 31 8.28 -12.37 -6.35
CA ALA A 31 7.54 -13.49 -5.78
C ALA A 31 6.60 -12.97 -4.69
N VAL A 32 5.31 -13.25 -4.82
CA VAL A 32 4.28 -12.94 -3.83
C VAL A 32 3.82 -14.24 -3.18
N ARG A 33 3.79 -14.28 -1.84
CA ARG A 33 3.40 -15.44 -1.06
C ARG A 33 1.91 -15.42 -0.73
N GLU A 34 1.33 -16.60 -0.51
CA GLU A 34 -0.06 -16.68 -0.03
C GLU A 34 -0.25 -15.93 1.28
N GLY A 35 -1.35 -15.19 1.36
CA GLY A 35 -1.74 -14.41 2.55
C GLY A 35 -0.98 -13.09 2.72
N GLU A 36 -0.03 -12.73 1.86
CA GLU A 36 0.61 -11.41 1.93
C GLU A 36 -0.40 -10.28 1.65
N PHE A 37 -0.20 -9.13 2.31
CA PHE A 37 -0.85 -7.87 1.96
C PHE A 37 0.23 -6.92 1.42
N VAL A 38 0.30 -6.80 0.10
CA VAL A 38 1.35 -6.08 -0.63
C VAL A 38 0.81 -4.77 -1.18
N GLY A 39 1.51 -3.68 -0.91
CA GLY A 39 1.27 -2.37 -1.52
C GLY A 39 2.24 -2.11 -2.67
N VAL A 40 1.76 -1.54 -3.78
CA VAL A 40 2.59 -1.14 -4.92
C VAL A 40 2.50 0.37 -5.10
N ILE A 41 3.62 1.04 -5.11
CA ILE A 41 3.72 2.50 -5.32
C ILE A 41 4.73 2.82 -6.43
N GLY A 42 4.68 4.05 -6.90
CA GLY A 42 5.59 4.59 -7.93
C GLY A 42 4.98 5.78 -8.63
N PRO A 43 5.76 6.57 -9.38
CA PRO A 43 5.24 7.69 -10.15
C PRO A 43 4.25 7.24 -11.23
N SER A 44 3.52 8.21 -11.83
CA SER A 44 2.70 7.91 -13.00
C SER A 44 3.59 7.43 -14.15
N GLY A 45 3.15 6.41 -14.86
CA GLY A 45 3.94 5.80 -15.94
C GLY A 45 5.01 4.80 -15.50
N ALA A 46 5.19 4.54 -14.20
CA ALA A 46 6.20 3.59 -13.70
C ALA A 46 5.93 2.11 -14.01
N GLY A 47 4.83 1.77 -14.67
CA GLY A 47 4.48 0.38 -15.02
C GLY A 47 3.57 -0.33 -14.02
N LYS A 48 3.02 0.34 -13.00
CA LYS A 48 2.21 -0.29 -11.94
C LYS A 48 0.97 -1.01 -12.47
N SER A 49 0.14 -0.36 -13.31
CA SER A 49 -1.05 -0.99 -13.90
C SER A 49 -0.68 -2.10 -14.88
N THR A 50 0.47 -1.99 -15.55
CA THR A 50 1.01 -3.07 -16.39
C THR A 50 1.43 -4.26 -15.52
N LEU A 51 2.05 -4.03 -14.35
CA LEU A 51 2.36 -5.08 -13.39
C LEU A 51 1.08 -5.78 -12.91
N ALA A 52 0.02 -5.01 -12.56
CA ALA A 52 -1.28 -5.60 -12.21
C ALA A 52 -1.86 -6.43 -13.35
N ALA A 53 -1.78 -5.95 -14.59
CA ALA A 53 -2.28 -6.66 -15.77
C ALA A 53 -1.52 -7.97 -16.03
N VAL A 54 -0.21 -8.00 -15.78
CA VAL A 54 0.60 -9.23 -15.87
C VAL A 54 0.22 -10.22 -14.76
N MET A 55 0.11 -9.76 -13.51
CA MET A 55 -0.23 -10.62 -12.38
C MET A 55 -1.66 -11.20 -12.46
N SER A 56 -2.58 -10.49 -13.10
CA SER A 56 -3.97 -10.94 -13.30
C SER A 56 -4.20 -11.73 -14.57
N GLY A 57 -3.17 -11.90 -15.41
CA GLY A 57 -3.28 -12.58 -16.70
C GLY A 57 -3.96 -11.76 -17.79
N ALA A 58 -4.35 -10.51 -17.53
CA ALA A 58 -4.83 -9.61 -18.60
C ALA A 58 -3.76 -9.39 -19.67
N ILE A 59 -2.51 -9.46 -19.31
CA ILE A 59 -1.37 -9.68 -20.20
C ILE A 59 -0.93 -11.15 -20.01
N PRO A 60 -0.89 -11.97 -21.06
CA PRO A 60 -0.97 -11.66 -22.49
C PRO A 60 -2.37 -11.73 -23.12
N HIS A 61 -3.42 -12.11 -22.37
CA HIS A 61 -4.70 -12.53 -22.96
C HIS A 61 -5.59 -11.40 -23.49
N HIS A 62 -5.55 -10.22 -22.85
CA HIS A 62 -6.41 -9.08 -23.24
C HIS A 62 -5.60 -7.96 -23.90
N PHE A 63 -4.42 -7.66 -23.40
CA PHE A 63 -3.57 -6.61 -23.95
C PHE A 63 -2.53 -7.23 -24.89
N ALA A 64 -2.55 -6.76 -26.15
CA ALA A 64 -1.54 -7.14 -27.13
C ALA A 64 -0.22 -6.42 -26.88
N GLY A 65 0.90 -7.11 -27.07
CA GLY A 65 2.24 -6.56 -26.87
C GLY A 65 3.34 -7.62 -27.01
N GLN A 66 4.53 -7.23 -26.61
CA GLN A 66 5.69 -8.14 -26.55
C GLN A 66 5.99 -8.46 -25.10
N LEU A 67 5.70 -9.69 -24.69
CA LEU A 67 5.99 -10.24 -23.35
C LEU A 67 7.22 -11.13 -23.41
N PHE A 68 8.16 -10.93 -22.50
CA PHE A 68 9.35 -11.76 -22.28
C PHE A 68 9.40 -12.21 -20.83
N GLY A 69 10.11 -13.31 -20.56
CA GLY A 69 10.15 -13.92 -19.23
C GLY A 69 8.94 -14.82 -19.00
N ALA A 70 8.66 -15.16 -17.75
CA ALA A 70 7.54 -16.02 -17.36
C ALA A 70 6.77 -15.43 -16.17
N THR A 71 5.44 -15.51 -16.22
CA THR A 71 4.57 -15.17 -15.08
C THR A 71 3.82 -16.43 -14.67
N LEU A 72 4.05 -16.85 -13.43
CA LEU A 72 3.40 -18.01 -12.85
C LEU A 72 2.33 -17.60 -11.84
N VAL A 73 1.13 -18.12 -12.00
CA VAL A 73 0.01 -17.98 -11.06
C VAL A 73 -0.33 -19.36 -10.53
N ASP A 74 -0.21 -19.57 -9.21
CA ASP A 74 -0.33 -20.89 -8.57
C ASP A 74 0.52 -21.99 -9.25
N GLY A 75 1.70 -21.58 -9.72
CA GLY A 75 2.67 -22.46 -10.39
C GLY A 75 2.38 -22.73 -11.88
N GLN A 76 1.33 -22.15 -12.46
CA GLN A 76 0.97 -22.30 -13.88
C GLN A 76 1.40 -21.05 -14.66
N ASP A 77 2.07 -21.24 -15.79
CA ASP A 77 2.46 -20.12 -16.67
C ASP A 77 1.22 -19.49 -17.32
N THR A 78 1.08 -18.19 -17.17
CA THR A 78 -0.06 -17.42 -17.71
C THR A 78 -0.15 -17.49 -19.23
N CYS A 79 0.93 -17.78 -19.94
CA CYS A 79 0.93 -17.99 -21.40
C CYS A 79 0.39 -19.37 -21.81
N GLU A 80 0.37 -20.36 -20.90
CA GLU A 80 0.00 -21.75 -21.20
C GLU A 80 -1.44 -22.09 -20.79
N VAL A 81 -2.06 -21.25 -19.94
CA VAL A 81 -3.43 -21.44 -19.43
C VAL A 81 -4.37 -20.36 -19.92
N THR A 82 -5.68 -20.58 -19.82
CA THR A 82 -6.67 -19.58 -20.23
C THR A 82 -6.84 -18.47 -19.18
N LEU A 83 -7.31 -17.31 -19.61
CA LEU A 83 -7.68 -16.23 -18.68
C LEU A 83 -8.74 -16.68 -17.64
N THR A 84 -9.65 -17.57 -18.05
CA THR A 84 -10.65 -18.15 -17.14
C THR A 84 -9.99 -18.97 -16.03
N ASP A 85 -8.96 -19.76 -16.34
CA ASP A 85 -8.22 -20.53 -15.33
C ASP A 85 -7.51 -19.60 -14.34
N ILE A 86 -6.87 -18.54 -14.84
CA ILE A 86 -6.22 -17.53 -14.02
C ILE A 86 -7.24 -16.81 -13.13
N SER A 87 -8.41 -16.44 -13.67
CA SER A 87 -9.47 -15.73 -12.96
C SER A 87 -10.09 -16.52 -11.80
N ARG A 88 -9.92 -17.84 -11.78
CA ARG A 88 -10.29 -18.68 -10.61
C ARG A 88 -9.33 -18.51 -9.43
N VAL A 89 -8.13 -18.03 -9.69
CA VAL A 89 -7.10 -17.80 -8.66
C VAL A 89 -6.99 -16.31 -8.34
N VAL A 90 -6.99 -15.45 -9.36
CA VAL A 90 -6.75 -14.00 -9.23
C VAL A 90 -8.00 -13.23 -9.63
N GLY A 91 -8.61 -12.56 -8.67
CA GLY A 91 -9.66 -11.57 -8.92
C GLY A 91 -9.06 -10.17 -9.06
N SER A 92 -9.56 -9.38 -10.01
CA SER A 92 -9.07 -8.03 -10.28
C SER A 92 -10.16 -6.98 -10.11
N VAL A 93 -9.80 -5.88 -9.43
CA VAL A 93 -10.63 -4.68 -9.34
C VAL A 93 -9.90 -3.54 -10.06
N LEU A 94 -10.52 -3.01 -11.10
CA LEU A 94 -9.95 -1.98 -11.96
C LEU A 94 -10.08 -0.59 -11.31
N GLN A 95 -9.28 0.37 -11.78
CA GLN A 95 -9.33 1.76 -11.34
C GLN A 95 -10.70 2.41 -11.60
N ASP A 96 -11.29 2.16 -12.76
CA ASP A 96 -12.64 2.65 -13.12
C ASP A 96 -13.66 1.55 -12.89
N ILE A 97 -14.24 1.54 -11.68
CA ILE A 97 -15.25 0.55 -11.27
C ILE A 97 -16.59 0.71 -12.02
N ASP A 98 -16.93 1.92 -12.45
CA ASP A 98 -18.18 2.15 -13.20
C ASP A 98 -18.16 1.43 -14.56
N THR A 99 -16.99 1.23 -15.16
CA THR A 99 -16.83 0.44 -16.39
C THR A 99 -16.79 -1.06 -16.15
N GLN A 100 -16.52 -1.49 -14.92
CA GLN A 100 -16.46 -2.90 -14.54
C GLN A 100 -17.84 -3.46 -14.18
N MET A 101 -18.73 -2.62 -13.61
CA MET A 101 -20.08 -3.03 -13.20
C MET A 101 -21.01 -3.18 -14.38
N VAL A 102 -21.75 -4.29 -14.43
CA VAL A 102 -22.66 -4.66 -15.53
C VAL A 102 -24.13 -4.61 -15.12
N ALA A 103 -24.44 -4.86 -13.84
CA ALA A 103 -25.80 -4.88 -13.33
C ALA A 103 -26.23 -3.52 -12.75
N SER A 104 -27.54 -3.38 -12.56
CA SER A 104 -28.14 -2.17 -11.97
C SER A 104 -28.30 -2.27 -10.46
N VAL A 105 -28.40 -3.47 -9.91
CA VAL A 105 -28.64 -3.77 -8.49
C VAL A 105 -27.45 -4.53 -7.91
N VAL A 106 -27.17 -4.31 -6.65
CA VAL A 106 -25.98 -4.91 -5.97
C VAL A 106 -26.05 -6.43 -5.98
N GLU A 107 -27.17 -7.04 -5.68
CA GLU A 107 -27.33 -8.49 -5.71
C GLU A 107 -27.09 -9.07 -7.10
N ASP A 108 -27.67 -8.43 -8.13
CA ASP A 108 -27.52 -8.87 -9.52
C ASP A 108 -26.08 -8.80 -10.02
N GLU A 109 -25.30 -7.81 -9.54
CA GLU A 109 -23.87 -7.67 -9.87
C GLU A 109 -23.07 -8.86 -9.33
N ILE A 110 -23.35 -9.29 -8.10
CA ILE A 110 -22.69 -10.44 -7.50
C ILE A 110 -23.16 -11.74 -8.18
N LEU A 111 -24.47 -11.85 -8.41
CA LEU A 111 -25.12 -13.00 -9.07
C LEU A 111 -24.51 -13.22 -10.46
N PHE A 112 -24.37 -12.17 -11.25
CA PHE A 112 -23.79 -12.22 -12.59
C PHE A 112 -22.43 -12.92 -12.63
N GLY A 113 -21.54 -12.59 -11.69
CA GLY A 113 -20.24 -13.25 -11.56
C GLY A 113 -20.37 -14.72 -11.22
N LEU A 114 -21.21 -15.06 -10.24
CA LEU A 114 -21.41 -16.44 -9.78
C LEU A 114 -21.96 -17.36 -10.88
N GLU A 115 -22.95 -16.86 -11.63
CA GLU A 115 -23.54 -17.60 -12.75
C GLU A 115 -22.52 -17.83 -13.88
N ASN A 116 -21.76 -16.81 -14.28
CA ASN A 116 -20.74 -16.92 -15.32
C ASN A 116 -19.61 -17.88 -14.95
N PHE A 117 -19.29 -18.02 -13.66
CA PHE A 117 -18.31 -18.98 -13.16
C PHE A 117 -18.89 -20.36 -12.91
N GLY A 118 -20.18 -20.57 -13.20
CA GLY A 118 -20.86 -21.86 -13.09
C GLY A 118 -21.02 -22.35 -11.65
N VAL A 119 -21.19 -21.42 -10.70
CA VAL A 119 -21.48 -21.79 -9.31
C VAL A 119 -22.85 -22.48 -9.24
N PRO A 120 -22.96 -23.64 -8.56
CA PRO A 120 -24.23 -24.32 -8.40
C PRO A 120 -25.30 -23.43 -7.78
N HIS A 121 -26.51 -23.47 -8.35
CA HIS A 121 -27.60 -22.57 -7.96
C HIS A 121 -27.95 -22.66 -6.46
N ASP A 122 -27.83 -23.81 -5.86
CA ASP A 122 -28.07 -24.07 -4.43
C ASP A 122 -27.00 -23.41 -3.50
N GLN A 123 -25.85 -22.99 -4.06
CA GLN A 123 -24.78 -22.30 -3.30
C GLN A 123 -24.80 -20.77 -3.48
N ILE A 124 -25.54 -20.26 -4.49
CA ILE A 124 -25.48 -18.84 -4.87
C ILE A 124 -25.95 -17.94 -3.72
N GLU A 125 -27.13 -18.22 -3.15
CA GLU A 125 -27.72 -17.39 -2.09
C GLU A 125 -26.79 -17.32 -0.85
N GLU A 126 -26.23 -18.45 -0.45
CA GLU A 126 -25.30 -18.50 0.68
C GLU A 126 -24.04 -17.67 0.39
N ARG A 127 -23.47 -17.78 -0.82
CA ARG A 127 -22.28 -17.01 -1.21
C ARG A 127 -22.53 -15.52 -1.26
N ILE A 128 -23.68 -15.08 -1.81
CA ILE A 128 -24.08 -13.66 -1.82
C ILE A 128 -24.15 -13.14 -0.38
N SER A 129 -24.91 -13.82 0.48
CA SER A 129 -25.12 -13.41 1.87
C SER A 129 -23.79 -13.36 2.67
N GLN A 130 -22.93 -14.38 2.54
CA GLN A 130 -21.61 -14.41 3.19
C GLN A 130 -20.70 -13.29 2.71
N THR A 131 -20.72 -13.02 1.41
CA THR A 131 -19.86 -11.98 0.81
C THR A 131 -20.28 -10.59 1.25
N LEU A 132 -21.60 -10.28 1.19
CA LEU A 132 -22.16 -9.01 1.66
C LEU A 132 -21.79 -8.76 3.12
N SER A 133 -21.89 -9.78 3.97
CA SER A 133 -21.52 -9.71 5.38
C SER A 133 -20.01 -9.54 5.60
N THR A 134 -19.18 -10.20 4.81
CA THR A 134 -17.72 -10.06 4.89
C THR A 134 -17.28 -8.63 4.59
N VAL A 135 -17.89 -8.04 3.55
CA VAL A 135 -17.60 -6.66 3.09
C VAL A 135 -18.33 -5.61 3.95
N GLY A 136 -19.39 -6.00 4.67
CA GLY A 136 -20.22 -5.13 5.51
C GLY A 136 -21.06 -4.18 4.67
N ILE A 137 -21.86 -4.74 3.76
CA ILE A 137 -22.82 -4.04 2.88
C ILE A 137 -24.14 -4.79 2.73
N GLU A 138 -24.56 -5.55 3.74
CA GLU A 138 -25.80 -6.33 3.72
C GLU A 138 -27.02 -5.44 3.48
N ASP A 139 -26.99 -4.22 4.00
CA ASP A 139 -28.03 -3.20 3.85
C ASP A 139 -28.14 -2.61 2.44
N LEU A 140 -27.18 -2.90 1.57
CA LEU A 140 -27.14 -2.43 0.19
C LEU A 140 -27.65 -3.48 -0.82
N ARG A 141 -27.98 -4.69 -0.39
CA ARG A 141 -28.29 -5.84 -1.24
C ARG A 141 -29.23 -5.50 -2.40
N ASP A 142 -30.38 -4.87 -2.07
CA ASP A 142 -31.43 -4.54 -3.02
C ASP A 142 -31.36 -3.12 -3.59
N ARG A 143 -30.22 -2.43 -3.36
CA ARG A 143 -30.03 -1.05 -3.78
C ARG A 143 -29.56 -0.97 -5.23
N GLU A 144 -30.03 0.07 -5.92
CA GLU A 144 -29.49 0.46 -7.24
C GLU A 144 -28.05 0.99 -7.09
N ILE A 145 -27.13 0.43 -7.85
CA ILE A 145 -25.68 0.79 -7.82
C ILE A 145 -25.49 2.27 -8.16
N ALA A 146 -26.30 2.81 -9.08
CA ALA A 146 -26.24 4.22 -9.45
C ALA A 146 -26.53 5.19 -8.29
N THR A 147 -27.24 4.74 -7.24
CA THR A 147 -27.57 5.55 -6.05
C THR A 147 -26.52 5.52 -4.95
N LEU A 148 -25.51 4.67 -5.10
CA LEU A 148 -24.46 4.45 -4.09
C LEU A 148 -23.39 5.53 -4.14
N SER A 149 -22.78 5.81 -2.96
CA SER A 149 -21.55 6.61 -2.89
C SER A 149 -20.37 5.87 -3.52
N GLY A 150 -19.32 6.60 -3.93
CA GLY A 150 -18.12 5.99 -4.51
C GLY A 150 -17.52 4.89 -3.63
N GLY A 151 -17.45 5.10 -2.30
CA GLY A 151 -16.95 4.08 -1.36
C GLY A 151 -17.85 2.86 -1.26
N GLN A 152 -19.18 3.02 -1.37
CA GLN A 152 -20.12 1.90 -1.42
C GLN A 152 -19.98 1.12 -2.74
N LYS A 153 -19.89 1.81 -3.86
CA LYS A 153 -19.63 1.17 -5.18
C LYS A 153 -18.33 0.36 -5.15
N GLN A 154 -17.26 0.92 -4.55
CA GLN A 154 -15.99 0.21 -4.41
C GLN A 154 -16.13 -1.08 -3.61
N LYS A 155 -16.90 -1.05 -2.52
CA LYS A 155 -17.21 -2.24 -1.74
C LYS A 155 -18.03 -3.27 -2.53
N VAL A 156 -18.96 -2.83 -3.35
CA VAL A 156 -19.74 -3.71 -4.25
C VAL A 156 -18.81 -4.39 -5.26
N ALA A 157 -17.90 -3.65 -5.91
CA ALA A 157 -16.93 -4.22 -6.84
C ALA A 157 -16.04 -5.27 -6.15
N ILE A 158 -15.57 -4.99 -4.93
CA ILE A 158 -14.81 -5.95 -4.12
C ILE A 158 -15.68 -7.17 -3.79
N ALA A 159 -16.94 -6.98 -3.41
CA ALA A 159 -17.85 -8.07 -3.09
C ALA A 159 -18.12 -8.97 -4.30
N ALA A 160 -18.38 -8.40 -5.49
CA ALA A 160 -18.60 -9.16 -6.71
C ALA A 160 -17.42 -10.11 -7.04
N ILE A 161 -16.20 -9.63 -6.85
CA ILE A 161 -15.01 -10.46 -7.06
C ILE A 161 -14.80 -11.48 -5.91
N LEU A 162 -15.04 -11.08 -4.65
CA LEU A 162 -14.89 -11.97 -3.51
C LEU A 162 -15.84 -13.16 -3.53
N ALA A 163 -17.06 -12.98 -4.06
CA ALA A 163 -18.04 -14.05 -4.19
C ALA A 163 -17.54 -15.24 -5.02
N LEU A 164 -16.61 -14.99 -5.93
CA LEU A 164 -15.93 -16.01 -6.74
C LEU A 164 -14.89 -16.82 -5.95
N ALA A 165 -14.62 -16.43 -4.70
CA ALA A 165 -13.64 -17.04 -3.80
C ALA A 165 -12.21 -17.13 -4.38
N PRO A 166 -11.64 -16.02 -4.91
CA PRO A 166 -10.29 -16.01 -5.41
C PRO A 166 -9.27 -16.18 -4.27
N ARG A 167 -8.07 -16.64 -4.59
CA ARG A 167 -6.95 -16.72 -3.63
C ARG A 167 -6.11 -15.44 -3.58
N VAL A 168 -6.20 -14.63 -4.63
CA VAL A 168 -5.51 -13.35 -4.77
C VAL A 168 -6.49 -12.27 -5.22
N LEU A 169 -6.40 -11.09 -4.62
CA LEU A 169 -7.05 -9.87 -5.10
C LEU A 169 -5.99 -8.88 -5.57
N VAL A 170 -6.08 -8.45 -6.82
CA VAL A 170 -5.28 -7.37 -7.40
C VAL A 170 -6.19 -6.14 -7.59
N LEU A 171 -5.85 -5.02 -6.94
CA LEU A 171 -6.64 -3.80 -7.02
C LEU A 171 -5.77 -2.66 -7.56
N ASP A 172 -6.24 -2.01 -8.62
CA ASP A 172 -5.56 -0.87 -9.22
C ASP A 172 -6.23 0.44 -8.81
N GLU A 173 -5.57 1.21 -7.94
CA GLU A 173 -6.00 2.50 -7.38
C GLU A 173 -7.44 2.50 -6.80
N PRO A 174 -7.81 1.52 -5.93
CA PRO A 174 -9.19 1.35 -5.48
C PRO A 174 -9.72 2.53 -4.66
N THR A 175 -8.89 3.48 -4.28
CA THR A 175 -9.33 4.63 -3.48
C THR A 175 -9.09 5.97 -4.16
N ALA A 176 -8.69 6.01 -5.44
CA ALA A 176 -8.29 7.24 -6.13
C ALA A 176 -9.34 8.36 -6.06
N ALA A 177 -10.61 8.03 -6.31
CA ALA A 177 -11.74 8.99 -6.31
C ALA A 177 -12.43 9.15 -4.94
N LEU A 178 -11.93 8.51 -3.87
CA LEU A 178 -12.58 8.48 -2.57
C LEU A 178 -11.99 9.51 -1.59
N ASP A 179 -12.86 10.03 -0.72
CA ASP A 179 -12.46 10.81 0.43
C ASP A 179 -11.63 9.97 1.44
N PRO A 180 -10.91 10.59 2.38
CA PRO A 180 -10.05 9.87 3.31
C PRO A 180 -10.76 8.86 4.21
N ALA A 181 -12.03 9.13 4.61
CA ALA A 181 -12.78 8.22 5.46
C ALA A 181 -13.22 6.99 4.67
N SER A 182 -13.80 7.17 3.48
CA SER A 182 -14.16 6.09 2.56
C SER A 182 -12.96 5.25 2.16
N SER A 183 -11.80 5.88 1.88
CA SER A 183 -10.56 5.17 1.59
C SER A 183 -10.11 4.26 2.74
N THR A 184 -10.23 4.75 3.97
CA THR A 184 -9.90 3.97 5.17
C THR A 184 -10.81 2.75 5.30
N LEU A 185 -12.13 2.92 5.08
CA LEU A 185 -13.10 1.83 5.14
C LEU A 185 -12.83 0.74 4.09
N VAL A 186 -12.43 1.12 2.87
CA VAL A 186 -12.03 0.15 1.83
C VAL A 186 -10.82 -0.66 2.30
N PHE A 187 -9.79 -0.02 2.83
CA PHE A 187 -8.60 -0.72 3.32
C PHE A 187 -8.89 -1.60 4.55
N GLU A 188 -9.79 -1.18 5.44
CA GLU A 188 -10.26 -2.01 6.56
C GLU A 188 -11.00 -3.26 6.06
N THR A 189 -11.81 -3.12 5.00
CA THR A 189 -12.46 -4.26 4.34
C THR A 189 -11.43 -5.20 3.74
N LEU A 190 -10.45 -4.69 2.97
CA LEU A 190 -9.39 -5.51 2.38
C LEU A 190 -8.56 -6.24 3.45
N ARG A 191 -8.25 -5.56 4.54
CA ARG A 191 -7.55 -6.18 5.67
C ARG A 191 -8.36 -7.29 6.32
N LYS A 192 -9.66 -7.06 6.55
CA LYS A 192 -10.58 -8.08 7.08
C LYS A 192 -10.61 -9.32 6.18
N VAL A 193 -10.69 -9.12 4.86
CA VAL A 193 -10.66 -10.19 3.86
C VAL A 193 -9.32 -10.96 3.91
N ASN A 194 -8.20 -10.26 3.97
CA ASN A 194 -6.89 -10.88 4.07
C ASN A 194 -6.73 -11.70 5.36
N GLU A 195 -7.08 -11.11 6.53
CA GLU A 195 -6.88 -11.76 7.84
C GLU A 195 -7.86 -12.92 8.09
N LEU A 196 -9.14 -12.80 7.67
CA LEU A 196 -10.16 -13.81 7.98
C LEU A 196 -10.29 -14.90 6.92
N ALA A 197 -10.13 -14.54 5.65
CA ALA A 197 -10.24 -15.48 4.53
C ALA A 197 -8.87 -15.98 4.02
N GLY A 198 -7.76 -15.43 4.51
CA GLY A 198 -6.42 -15.79 4.06
C GLY A 198 -6.09 -15.38 2.63
N ILE A 199 -6.90 -14.49 2.04
CA ILE A 199 -6.74 -14.05 0.65
C ILE A 199 -5.52 -13.13 0.55
N THR A 200 -4.65 -13.39 -0.42
CA THR A 200 -3.54 -12.51 -0.76
C THR A 200 -4.06 -11.22 -1.37
N VAL A 201 -3.61 -10.07 -0.90
CA VAL A 201 -4.05 -8.76 -1.41
C VAL A 201 -2.87 -8.00 -1.99
N ILE A 202 -2.98 -7.58 -3.24
CA ILE A 202 -2.02 -6.71 -3.91
C ILE A 202 -2.77 -5.44 -4.30
N VAL A 203 -2.36 -4.30 -3.73
CA VAL A 203 -3.01 -3.02 -3.97
C VAL A 203 -2.03 -2.00 -4.52
N ILE A 204 -2.33 -1.49 -5.71
CA ILE A 204 -1.64 -0.32 -6.27
C ILE A 204 -2.33 0.91 -5.69
N GLU A 205 -1.58 1.82 -5.07
CA GLU A 205 -2.18 2.98 -4.42
C GLU A 205 -1.16 4.14 -4.31
N GLN A 206 -1.66 5.37 -4.42
CA GLN A 206 -0.84 6.58 -4.26
C GLN A 206 -0.90 7.15 -2.83
N LYS A 207 -1.91 6.76 -2.03
CA LYS A 207 -2.08 7.20 -0.64
C LYS A 207 -1.15 6.44 0.30
N VAL A 208 0.13 6.80 0.29
CA VAL A 208 1.22 6.15 1.03
C VAL A 208 0.88 5.87 2.50
N ALA A 209 0.12 6.76 3.16
CA ALA A 209 -0.28 6.56 4.55
C ALA A 209 -1.15 5.33 4.79
N LEU A 210 -1.98 4.94 3.80
CA LEU A 210 -2.78 3.71 3.85
C LEU A 210 -1.89 2.49 3.71
N LEU A 211 -0.95 2.51 2.75
CA LEU A 211 -0.01 1.41 2.57
C LEU A 211 0.84 1.17 3.83
N CYS A 212 1.37 2.23 4.41
CA CYS A 212 2.12 2.14 5.67
C CYS A 212 1.30 1.60 6.85
N LYS A 213 -0.02 1.77 6.83
CA LYS A 213 -0.90 1.32 7.92
C LYS A 213 -1.34 -0.14 7.74
N TYR A 214 -1.55 -0.58 6.49
CA TYR A 214 -2.24 -1.84 6.22
C TYR A 214 -1.35 -2.90 5.56
N CYS A 215 -0.35 -2.51 4.75
CA CYS A 215 0.49 -3.46 4.03
C CYS A 215 1.66 -3.95 4.89
N GLY A 216 1.94 -5.25 4.82
CA GLY A 216 3.14 -5.86 5.42
C GLY A 216 4.39 -5.67 4.55
N ARG A 217 4.20 -5.46 3.24
CA ARG A 217 5.26 -5.33 2.24
C ARG A 217 4.90 -4.24 1.24
N VAL A 218 5.88 -3.46 0.82
CA VAL A 218 5.72 -2.38 -0.17
C VAL A 218 6.73 -2.57 -1.29
N LEU A 219 6.21 -2.55 -2.51
CA LEU A 219 6.97 -2.55 -3.75
C LEU A 219 7.00 -1.13 -4.32
N VAL A 220 8.17 -0.66 -4.72
CA VAL A 220 8.33 0.63 -5.39
C VAL A 220 8.74 0.39 -6.83
N MET A 221 7.92 0.84 -7.75
CA MET A 221 8.22 0.79 -9.17
C MET A 221 8.75 2.14 -9.68
N SER A 222 9.78 2.10 -10.52
CA SER A 222 10.31 3.23 -11.28
C SER A 222 10.77 2.75 -12.65
N ASP A 223 10.38 3.45 -13.69
CA ASP A 223 10.82 3.21 -15.07
C ASP A 223 10.67 1.73 -15.51
N GLY A 224 9.52 1.14 -15.18
CA GLY A 224 9.20 -0.25 -15.52
C GLY A 224 9.92 -1.31 -14.66
N ARG A 225 10.71 -0.91 -13.66
CA ARG A 225 11.50 -1.81 -12.81
C ARG A 225 11.06 -1.77 -11.35
N LEU A 226 11.37 -2.83 -10.63
CA LEU A 226 11.22 -2.88 -9.18
C LEU A 226 12.44 -2.23 -8.53
N ALA A 227 12.25 -1.01 -7.98
CA ALA A 227 13.33 -0.24 -7.36
C ALA A 227 13.54 -0.62 -5.89
N PHE A 228 12.46 -0.86 -5.14
CA PHE A 228 12.50 -1.32 -3.76
C PHE A 228 11.44 -2.38 -3.50
N ASP A 229 11.75 -3.30 -2.59
CA ASP A 229 10.88 -4.38 -2.14
C ASP A 229 11.22 -4.70 -0.69
N GLY A 230 10.29 -4.49 0.24
CA GLY A 230 10.54 -4.74 1.65
C GLY A 230 9.42 -4.28 2.57
N GLU A 231 9.66 -4.38 3.87
CA GLU A 231 8.74 -3.83 4.86
C GLU A 231 8.60 -2.30 4.71
N PRO A 232 7.42 -1.72 5.03
CA PRO A 232 7.22 -0.27 4.91
C PRO A 232 8.29 0.57 5.60
N HIS A 233 8.79 0.16 6.78
CA HIS A 233 9.84 0.90 7.48
C HIS A 233 11.18 0.86 6.75
N GLU A 234 11.52 -0.24 6.11
CA GLU A 234 12.75 -0.38 5.32
C GLU A 234 12.68 0.47 4.07
N VAL A 235 11.59 0.34 3.31
CA VAL A 235 11.38 1.11 2.07
C VAL A 235 11.38 2.61 2.34
N PHE A 236 10.64 3.10 3.32
CA PHE A 236 10.55 4.52 3.63
C PHE A 236 11.74 5.08 4.42
N ALA A 237 12.73 4.26 4.79
CA ALA A 237 14.05 4.73 5.24
C ALA A 237 14.82 5.42 4.09
N HIS A 238 14.57 5.01 2.84
CA HIS A 238 15.17 5.56 1.61
C HIS A 238 14.45 6.83 1.11
N ALA A 239 14.08 7.73 2.02
CA ALA A 239 13.23 8.88 1.70
C ALA A 239 13.83 9.86 0.67
N HIS A 240 15.15 9.89 0.49
CA HIS A 240 15.82 10.72 -0.52
C HIS A 240 15.64 10.12 -1.90
N GLU A 241 15.99 8.86 -2.08
CA GLU A 241 15.89 8.11 -3.33
C GLU A 241 14.43 8.03 -3.79
N LEU A 242 13.48 7.76 -2.87
CA LEU A 242 12.05 7.77 -3.17
C LEU A 242 11.59 9.11 -3.74
N ARG A 243 12.07 10.23 -3.15
CA ARG A 243 11.74 11.56 -3.64
C ARG A 243 12.31 11.85 -5.03
N GLU A 244 13.53 11.41 -5.33
CA GLU A 244 14.13 11.53 -6.65
C GLU A 244 13.35 10.77 -7.71
N MET A 245 12.75 9.62 -7.33
CA MET A 245 11.83 8.83 -8.15
C MET A 245 10.41 9.43 -8.25
N GLY A 246 10.11 10.53 -7.55
CA GLY A 246 8.77 11.13 -7.51
C GLY A 246 7.78 10.42 -6.59
N VAL A 247 8.27 9.60 -5.65
CA VAL A 247 7.45 8.92 -4.64
C VAL A 247 7.46 9.70 -3.33
N ASP A 248 6.27 10.07 -2.85
CA ASP A 248 6.11 10.77 -1.57
C ASP A 248 6.31 9.82 -0.38
N SER A 249 6.93 10.35 0.68
CA SER A 249 7.01 9.66 1.98
C SER A 249 5.88 10.13 2.91
N PRO A 250 5.49 9.34 3.93
CA PRO A 250 4.53 9.77 4.94
C PRO A 250 4.91 11.13 5.56
N ARG A 251 3.93 12.00 5.82
CA ARG A 251 4.21 13.32 6.42
C ARG A 251 5.00 13.24 7.71
N VAL A 252 4.73 12.21 8.54
CA VAL A 252 5.45 11.96 9.80
C VAL A 252 6.90 11.53 9.57
N ALA A 253 7.18 10.77 8.51
CA ALA A 253 8.55 10.41 8.13
C ALA A 253 9.33 11.66 7.69
N ARG A 254 8.70 12.56 6.91
CA ARG A 254 9.31 13.85 6.54
C ARG A 254 9.66 14.72 7.76
N MET A 255 8.77 14.73 8.77
CA MET A 255 9.06 15.42 10.05
C MET A 255 10.27 14.80 10.75
N ALA A 256 10.32 13.47 10.90
CA ALA A 256 11.44 12.77 11.53
C ALA A 256 12.77 13.05 10.79
N ASN A 257 12.77 12.97 9.46
CA ASN A 257 13.93 13.28 8.62
C ASN A 257 14.38 14.75 8.78
N SER A 258 13.44 15.69 8.93
CA SER A 258 13.75 17.10 9.22
C SER A 258 14.45 17.25 10.57
N LEU A 259 14.00 16.54 11.60
CA LEU A 259 14.64 16.56 12.94
C LEU A 259 16.07 15.98 12.88
N VAL A 260 16.31 14.95 12.07
CA VAL A 260 17.67 14.41 11.82
C VAL A 260 18.54 15.46 11.13
N LYS A 261 18.02 16.10 10.08
CA LYS A 261 18.75 17.15 9.33
C LYS A 261 19.17 18.33 10.22
N HIS A 262 18.37 18.67 11.21
CA HIS A 262 18.66 19.76 12.15
C HIS A 262 19.44 19.30 13.41
N GLY A 263 19.91 18.07 13.45
CA GLY A 263 20.71 17.52 14.55
C GLY A 263 19.95 17.29 15.86
N VAL A 264 18.61 17.30 15.80
CA VAL A 264 17.72 17.02 16.95
C VAL A 264 17.61 15.51 17.19
N LEU A 265 17.66 14.71 16.11
CA LEU A 265 17.69 13.25 16.14
C LEU A 265 19.00 12.74 15.57
N ALA A 266 19.47 11.60 16.09
CA ALA A 266 20.57 10.86 15.49
C ALA A 266 20.18 10.30 14.12
N ALA A 267 21.10 10.28 13.17
CA ALA A 267 20.92 9.61 11.89
C ALA A 267 20.81 8.09 12.07
N GLY A 268 20.04 7.41 11.20
CA GLY A 268 19.91 5.94 11.18
C GLY A 268 18.81 5.37 12.09
N GLY A 269 17.94 6.21 12.65
CA GLY A 269 16.74 5.75 13.35
C GLY A 269 15.68 5.20 12.40
N ARG A 270 14.85 4.25 12.89
CA ARG A 270 13.69 3.72 12.15
C ARG A 270 12.73 4.85 11.80
N PRO A 271 12.31 5.03 10.52
CA PRO A 271 11.40 6.12 10.14
C PRO A 271 10.05 5.97 10.83
N CYS A 272 9.42 7.09 11.20
CA CYS A 272 8.05 7.09 11.65
C CYS A 272 7.11 6.98 10.45
N LEU A 273 6.19 6.03 10.46
CA LEU A 273 5.23 5.85 9.37
C LEU A 273 3.82 6.34 9.72
N ASN A 274 3.53 6.50 11.01
CA ASN A 274 2.20 6.89 11.50
C ASN A 274 2.28 7.87 12.68
N VAL A 275 1.12 8.49 12.99
CA VAL A 275 1.02 9.47 14.08
C VAL A 275 1.36 8.91 15.46
N PRO A 276 0.95 7.68 15.84
CA PRO A 276 1.36 7.07 17.11
C PRO A 276 2.88 6.95 17.27
N GLU A 277 3.60 6.55 16.21
CA GLU A 277 5.07 6.48 16.21
C GLU A 277 5.71 7.86 16.37
N ALA A 278 5.19 8.85 15.62
CA ALA A 278 5.65 10.23 15.71
C ALA A 278 5.42 10.81 17.11
N LYS A 279 4.27 10.54 17.75
CA LYS A 279 4.00 10.95 19.14
C LYS A 279 5.01 10.37 20.12
N ARG A 280 5.31 9.06 20.01
CA ARG A 280 6.34 8.41 20.86
C ARG A 280 7.71 9.03 20.67
N LEU A 281 8.10 9.29 19.43
CA LEU A 281 9.36 9.95 19.10
C LEU A 281 9.48 11.32 19.76
N VAL A 282 8.45 12.17 19.59
CA VAL A 282 8.44 13.54 20.14
C VAL A 282 8.43 13.51 21.68
N ALA A 283 7.64 12.63 22.30
CA ALA A 283 7.61 12.49 23.76
C ALA A 283 9.00 12.13 24.31
N GLY A 284 9.69 11.18 23.70
CA GLY A 284 11.06 10.80 24.07
C GLY A 284 12.07 11.96 23.95
N LEU A 285 11.93 12.82 22.93
CA LEU A 285 12.78 14.00 22.77
C LEU A 285 12.52 15.06 23.87
N VAL A 286 11.27 15.29 24.22
CA VAL A 286 10.89 16.22 25.29
C VAL A 286 11.43 15.77 26.63
N GLU A 287 11.31 14.48 26.97
CA GLU A 287 11.87 13.90 28.20
C GLU A 287 13.39 14.02 28.28
N GLN A 288 14.09 13.77 27.17
CA GLN A 288 15.56 13.92 27.10
C GLN A 288 15.99 15.37 27.27
N SER A 289 15.24 16.32 26.69
CA SER A 289 15.51 17.74 26.84
C SER A 289 15.28 18.23 28.29
N GLY A 290 14.23 17.73 28.94
CA GLY A 290 13.93 18.03 30.36
C GLY A 290 15.02 17.51 31.32
N LYS A 291 15.60 16.34 31.04
CA LYS A 291 16.71 15.79 31.82
C LYS A 291 18.02 16.57 31.63
N LYS A 292 18.31 17.05 30.43
CA LYS A 292 19.50 17.89 30.17
C LYS A 292 19.41 19.27 30.83
N GLY A 293 18.20 19.82 31.00
CA GLY A 293 17.98 21.09 31.69
C GLY A 293 18.17 21.00 33.21
N GLN A 294 17.98 19.83 33.82
CA GLN A 294 18.14 19.67 35.28
C GLN A 294 19.60 19.38 35.72
N THR A 295 20.47 18.98 34.83
CA THR A 295 21.90 18.74 35.18
C THR A 295 22.79 19.98 35.05
N SER A 296 22.26 21.13 34.57
CA SER A 296 23.02 22.38 34.38
C SER A 296 22.88 23.41 35.49
N THR A 297 22.22 23.11 36.64
CA THR A 297 22.04 24.04 37.74
C THR A 297 22.85 23.68 39.00
N ALA A 298 24.01 23.04 38.84
CA ALA A 298 24.99 22.95 39.93
C ALA A 298 26.05 24.04 39.74
N ALA A 299 25.81 25.23 40.28
CA ALA A 299 26.82 26.27 40.40
C ALA A 299 27.89 25.84 41.41
N PRO A 300 29.17 26.01 41.15
CA PRO A 300 30.20 25.82 42.17
C PRO A 300 30.20 27.02 43.13
N ALA A 301 29.89 26.76 44.41
CA ALA A 301 30.22 27.65 45.48
C ALA A 301 31.70 27.72 45.66
N GLY A 302 32.32 28.79 45.22
CA GLY A 302 33.74 29.09 45.41
C GLY A 302 33.89 30.54 45.84
N SER A 303 33.84 30.77 47.18
CA SER A 303 34.24 32.03 47.82
C SER A 303 35.70 32.34 47.50
N ARG A 304 35.99 33.40 46.77
CA ARG A 304 37.29 34.07 46.76
C ARG A 304 37.15 35.47 47.30
N HIS A 305 37.71 35.68 48.51
CA HIS A 305 38.03 36.96 49.09
C HIS A 305 38.88 37.80 48.11
N LEU A 306 38.44 39.01 47.81
CA LEU A 306 39.23 40.07 47.16
C LEU A 306 39.61 41.10 48.24
N PRO A 307 40.92 41.50 48.27
CA PRO A 307 41.36 42.54 49.20
C PRO A 307 40.93 43.95 48.71
N ALA A 308 40.57 44.79 49.68
CA ALA A 308 40.16 46.17 49.48
C ALA A 308 41.27 47.03 48.85
N SER A 309 40.99 47.68 47.74
CA SER A 309 41.83 48.74 47.16
C SER A 309 41.28 50.11 47.49
N ARG A 310 42.15 50.98 47.99
CA ARG A 310 41.94 52.37 48.38
C ARG A 310 41.55 53.24 47.17
N PRO A 311 40.77 54.33 47.40
CA PRO A 311 40.43 55.26 46.33
C PRO A 311 41.61 56.22 46.02
N ARG A 312 41.87 56.41 44.72
CA ARG A 312 42.70 57.50 44.21
C ARG A 312 41.81 58.74 43.86
N ALA A 313 42.22 59.90 44.39
CA ALA A 313 41.66 61.19 43.99
C ALA A 313 42.05 61.52 42.54
N VAL A 314 41.11 62.11 41.80
CA VAL A 314 41.33 62.72 40.48
C VAL A 314 41.08 64.18 40.63
N ASP A 315 42.15 65.02 40.51
CA ASP A 315 42.07 66.48 40.39
C ASP A 315 41.63 66.87 38.99
N ALA A 316 40.77 67.88 38.96
CA ALA A 316 40.27 68.51 37.76
C ALA A 316 41.35 69.42 37.11
N LYS A 317 41.40 69.32 35.78
CA LYS A 317 41.61 70.44 34.85
C LYS A 317 40.95 70.15 33.53
#